data_49d72d4eaade236d1c90e0c020e293f9
#
_entry.id   49d72d4eaade236d1c90e0c020e293f9
#
_cell.length_a   1.000
_cell.length_b   1.000
_cell.length_c   1.000
_cell.angle_alpha   90.00
_cell.angle_beta   90.00
_cell.angle_gamma   90.00
#
_symmetry.space_group_name_H-M   'P 1'
#
loop_
_entity.id
_entity.type
_entity.pdbx_description
1 polymer ?
#
loop_
_entity_poly.entity_id
_entity_poly.type
_entity_poly.pdbx_seq_one_letter_code
_entity_poly.pdbx_strand_id
1 'polypeptide(L)'
;MMKGFERLPGRHSLFWKLACLLIAFCLLMIWLSWSWGRYMEEQSAYVAEESREILRGYAAGAELAWSTQGSAGVDAWLQLMATRESTWIGVIGHDLQSLSSLPLSDKESQRLTFLRGLEWPVSRHVKGLPWVKIPFPVNPGAGSLVIELPKRFMPGRYQVFWRVVTNGVIPGLFTLLLCVGLYRLLIMPLNQLREQANAWRADQLNTRMSREATSRQDELGELGRAFDHMSERLQGTVELQQQLLRDMSHELRTPLSRLRVACDSEQDLAQLRERLGREIDAMQRLVEDSLQLAWLDSERTRLPEEAIQLPALWDMLRENACYESDWPAARLPCLLPVDCWVRGNLNALAQALENILRNAIRHSPAQGQVTLDGCREGDDWHIWLQDQGGGIDEQDLERIFAPFTRLEGSRPGDGGFGLGLSIARNAVQRQGGTLWAQNSAQGLCVHLRLPAR
;
A
#
# COMPACT_ATOMS: atom_id res chain seq x y z
N MET A 1 16.89 -13.45 -21.46
CA MET A 1 16.73 -12.03 -21.10
C MET A 1 15.50 -11.48 -21.83
N MET A 2 14.28 -11.78 -21.34
CA MET A 2 12.97 -11.23 -21.78
C MET A 2 11.86 -11.97 -21.04
N LYS A 3 11.75 -11.71 -19.71
CA LYS A 3 10.61 -12.13 -18.87
C LYS A 3 10.25 -10.96 -17.97
N GLY A 4 9.62 -9.95 -18.51
CA GLY A 4 9.28 -8.74 -17.75
C GLY A 4 8.08 -7.96 -18.29
N PHE A 5 7.25 -8.57 -19.14
CA PHE A 5 5.93 -8.03 -19.47
C PHE A 5 4.85 -8.91 -18.84
N GLU A 6 4.89 -9.01 -17.52
CA GLU A 6 3.92 -9.79 -16.78
C GLU A 6 2.87 -8.87 -16.18
N ARG A 7 1.64 -9.09 -16.67
CA ARG A 7 0.35 -8.70 -16.11
C ARG A 7 0.11 -7.19 -16.01
N LEU A 8 -0.74 -6.73 -16.90
CA LEU A 8 -1.42 -5.43 -16.74
C LEU A 8 -1.93 -5.32 -15.29
N PRO A 9 -1.66 -4.20 -14.62
CA PRO A 9 -2.08 -4.00 -13.24
C PRO A 9 -3.60 -4.18 -13.11
N GLY A 10 -4.03 -4.77 -12.00
CA GLY A 10 -5.44 -5.03 -11.71
C GLY A 10 -6.30 -3.76 -11.77
N ARG A 11 -7.62 -3.89 -11.87
CA ARG A 11 -8.57 -2.77 -12.02
C ARG A 11 -8.47 -1.71 -10.90
N HIS A 12 -8.03 -2.11 -9.70
CA HIS A 12 -7.90 -1.24 -8.52
C HIS A 12 -6.48 -0.70 -8.31
N SER A 13 -5.56 -1.03 -9.24
CA SER A 13 -4.17 -0.60 -9.15
C SER A 13 -4.04 0.92 -9.08
N LEU A 14 -3.10 1.38 -8.26
CA LEU A 14 -2.68 2.76 -8.14
C LEU A 14 -2.23 3.33 -9.50
N PHE A 15 -1.61 2.50 -10.33
CA PHE A 15 -1.21 2.85 -11.70
C PHE A 15 -2.37 3.41 -12.52
N TRP A 16 -3.53 2.75 -12.55
CA TRP A 16 -4.68 3.22 -13.31
C TRP A 16 -5.28 4.49 -12.74
N LYS A 17 -5.32 4.61 -11.42
CA LYS A 17 -5.78 5.83 -10.74
C LYS A 17 -4.91 7.03 -11.11
N LEU A 18 -3.57 6.87 -11.08
CA LEU A 18 -2.61 7.90 -11.44
C LEU A 18 -2.65 8.21 -12.94
N ALA A 19 -2.67 7.18 -13.79
CA ALA A 19 -2.75 7.33 -15.23
C ALA A 19 -4.03 8.08 -15.64
N CYS A 20 -5.19 7.70 -15.12
CA CYS A 20 -6.46 8.39 -15.39
C CYS A 20 -6.44 9.84 -14.90
N LEU A 21 -5.91 10.09 -13.69
CA LEU A 21 -5.79 11.45 -13.14
C LEU A 21 -4.87 12.32 -14.00
N LEU A 22 -3.74 11.78 -14.43
CA LEU A 22 -2.76 12.52 -15.24
C LEU A 22 -3.28 12.77 -16.67
N ILE A 23 -3.90 11.77 -17.28
CA ILE A 23 -4.54 11.90 -18.61
C ILE A 23 -5.68 12.91 -18.54
N ALA A 24 -6.57 12.80 -17.54
CA ALA A 24 -7.67 13.74 -17.35
C ALA A 24 -7.15 15.18 -17.15
N PHE A 25 -6.09 15.33 -16.35
CA PHE A 25 -5.43 16.62 -16.14
C PHE A 25 -4.87 17.20 -17.46
N CYS A 26 -4.12 16.38 -18.23
CA CYS A 26 -3.56 16.81 -19.51
C CYS A 26 -4.65 17.20 -20.52
N LEU A 27 -5.70 16.40 -20.63
CA LEU A 27 -6.83 16.69 -21.54
C LEU A 27 -7.57 17.96 -21.12
N LEU A 28 -7.80 18.15 -19.83
CA LEU A 28 -8.42 19.38 -19.29
C LEU A 28 -7.58 20.61 -19.62
N MET A 29 -6.26 20.53 -19.45
CA MET A 29 -5.35 21.64 -19.73
C MET A 29 -5.30 21.97 -21.22
N ILE A 30 -5.26 20.97 -22.10
CA ILE A 30 -5.28 21.16 -23.55
C ILE A 30 -6.62 21.80 -23.95
N TRP A 31 -7.73 21.27 -23.45
CA TRP A 31 -9.06 21.80 -23.76
C TRP A 31 -9.22 23.24 -23.28
N LEU A 32 -8.78 23.54 -22.05
CA LEU A 32 -8.87 24.87 -21.46
C LEU A 32 -8.04 25.88 -22.28
N SER A 33 -6.79 25.52 -22.60
CA SER A 33 -5.89 26.34 -23.40
C SER A 33 -6.46 26.63 -24.81
N TRP A 34 -7.00 25.59 -25.46
CA TRP A 34 -7.58 25.73 -26.81
C TRP A 34 -8.89 26.52 -26.83
N SER A 35 -9.81 26.22 -25.89
CA SER A 35 -11.11 26.89 -25.79
C SER A 35 -10.95 28.36 -25.46
N TRP A 36 -10.08 28.65 -24.49
CA TRP A 36 -9.79 30.03 -24.11
C TRP A 36 -9.03 30.80 -25.18
N GLY A 37 -8.09 30.12 -25.85
CA GLY A 37 -7.35 30.71 -26.97
C GLY A 37 -8.31 31.18 -28.05
N ARG A 38 -9.25 30.36 -28.47
CA ARG A 38 -10.31 30.71 -29.45
C ARG A 38 -11.19 31.87 -28.99
N TYR A 39 -11.68 31.77 -27.74
CA TYR A 39 -12.53 32.81 -27.17
C TYR A 39 -11.81 34.19 -27.15
N MET A 40 -10.55 34.22 -26.79
CA MET A 40 -9.73 35.42 -26.77
C MET A 40 -9.41 35.95 -28.19
N GLU A 41 -9.18 35.06 -29.13
CA GLU A 41 -8.94 35.40 -30.53
C GLU A 41 -10.21 36.07 -31.15
N GLU A 42 -11.36 35.49 -30.91
CA GLU A 42 -12.63 36.03 -31.36
C GLU A 42 -12.93 37.41 -30.73
N GLN A 43 -12.82 37.57 -29.43
CA GLN A 43 -13.04 38.83 -28.74
C GLN A 43 -12.00 39.92 -29.08
N SER A 44 -10.74 39.51 -29.31
CA SER A 44 -9.67 40.45 -29.59
C SER A 44 -9.57 40.84 -31.06
N ALA A 45 -10.36 40.20 -31.94
CA ALA A 45 -10.38 40.52 -33.36
C ALA A 45 -11.29 41.74 -33.69
N TYR A 46 -12.21 42.08 -32.83
CA TYR A 46 -13.17 43.16 -33.09
C TYR A 46 -12.81 44.44 -32.33
N VAL A 47 -13.13 45.56 -32.93
CA VAL A 47 -13.07 46.88 -32.29
C VAL A 47 -14.11 46.97 -31.18
N ALA A 48 -13.76 47.42 -30.00
CA ALA A 48 -14.68 47.55 -28.87
C ALA A 48 -15.88 48.44 -29.23
N GLU A 49 -17.08 48.14 -28.74
CA GLU A 49 -18.31 48.86 -29.10
C GLU A 49 -18.24 50.36 -28.80
N GLU A 50 -17.68 50.75 -27.65
CA GLU A 50 -17.43 52.15 -27.31
C GLU A 50 -16.58 52.85 -28.37
N SER A 51 -15.57 52.18 -28.90
CA SER A 51 -14.71 52.69 -29.97
C SER A 51 -15.45 52.80 -31.32
N ARG A 52 -16.35 51.83 -31.59
CA ARG A 52 -17.20 51.88 -32.79
C ARG A 52 -18.17 53.05 -32.75
N GLU A 53 -18.77 53.35 -31.59
CA GLU A 53 -19.65 54.49 -31.41
C GLU A 53 -18.92 55.82 -31.66
N ILE A 54 -17.71 55.98 -31.14
CA ILE A 54 -16.88 57.17 -31.39
C ILE A 54 -16.58 57.30 -32.90
N LEU A 55 -16.20 56.20 -33.54
CA LEU A 55 -15.89 56.17 -34.97
C LEU A 55 -17.12 56.43 -35.86
N ARG A 56 -18.30 55.90 -35.46
CA ARG A 56 -19.59 56.27 -36.10
C ARG A 56 -19.92 57.74 -35.91
N GLY A 57 -19.61 58.31 -34.73
CA GLY A 57 -19.73 59.76 -34.48
C GLY A 57 -18.83 60.58 -35.39
N TYR A 58 -17.64 60.14 -35.71
CA TYR A 58 -16.76 60.77 -36.69
C TYR A 58 -17.38 60.72 -38.09
N ALA A 59 -17.96 59.60 -38.51
CA ALA A 59 -18.62 59.47 -39.78
C ALA A 59 -19.86 60.40 -39.88
N ALA A 60 -20.63 60.54 -38.80
CA ALA A 60 -21.77 61.44 -38.73
C ALA A 60 -21.33 62.94 -38.86
N GLY A 61 -20.19 63.24 -38.21
CA GLY A 61 -19.61 64.60 -38.33
C GLY A 61 -19.15 64.94 -39.74
N ALA A 62 -18.54 63.98 -40.43
CA ALA A 62 -18.12 64.11 -41.82
C ALA A 62 -19.31 64.23 -42.76
N GLU A 63 -20.38 63.45 -42.52
CA GLU A 63 -21.63 63.50 -43.30
C GLU A 63 -22.33 64.86 -43.17
N LEU A 64 -22.40 65.42 -41.93
CA LEU A 64 -22.95 66.77 -41.67
C LEU A 64 -22.12 67.84 -42.39
N ALA A 65 -20.80 67.78 -42.36
CA ALA A 65 -19.92 68.68 -43.05
C ALA A 65 -20.14 68.67 -44.56
N TRP A 66 -20.27 67.43 -45.12
CA TRP A 66 -20.54 67.22 -46.56
C TRP A 66 -21.92 67.76 -46.95
N SER A 67 -22.96 67.47 -46.19
CA SER A 67 -24.32 67.89 -46.48
C SER A 67 -24.59 69.46 -46.38
N THR A 68 -23.81 70.12 -45.54
CA THR A 68 -23.97 71.59 -45.31
C THR A 68 -23.16 72.44 -46.27
N GLN A 69 -21.89 72.11 -46.52
CA GLN A 69 -20.96 72.94 -47.30
C GLN A 69 -20.19 72.21 -48.39
N GLY A 70 -20.57 70.97 -48.70
CA GLY A 70 -19.90 70.14 -49.72
C GLY A 70 -18.40 69.90 -49.42
N SER A 71 -17.55 69.98 -50.45
CA SER A 71 -16.11 69.70 -50.33
C SER A 71 -15.42 70.68 -49.34
N ALA A 72 -15.80 72.01 -49.31
CA ALA A 72 -15.21 72.95 -48.37
C ALA A 72 -15.53 72.59 -46.88
N GLY A 73 -16.74 72.10 -46.62
CA GLY A 73 -17.13 71.65 -45.30
C GLY A 73 -16.32 70.40 -44.87
N VAL A 74 -16.08 69.47 -45.78
CA VAL A 74 -15.25 68.29 -45.54
C VAL A 74 -13.79 68.68 -45.22
N ASP A 75 -13.26 69.66 -45.97
CA ASP A 75 -11.88 70.15 -45.72
C ASP A 75 -11.72 70.78 -44.34
N ALA A 76 -12.67 71.63 -43.93
CA ALA A 76 -12.67 72.22 -42.59
C ALA A 76 -12.81 71.17 -41.49
N TRP A 77 -13.65 70.12 -41.72
CA TRP A 77 -13.81 69.07 -40.79
C TRP A 77 -12.56 68.21 -40.71
N LEU A 78 -11.88 67.84 -41.84
CA LEU A 78 -10.62 67.12 -41.85
C LEU A 78 -9.51 67.88 -41.11
N GLN A 79 -9.39 69.15 -41.25
CA GLN A 79 -8.45 70.00 -40.49
C GLN A 79 -8.71 69.92 -38.98
N LEU A 80 -9.98 69.94 -38.55
CA LEU A 80 -10.36 69.76 -37.17
C LEU A 80 -9.96 68.34 -36.64
N MET A 81 -10.23 67.36 -37.48
CA MET A 81 -9.90 65.98 -37.09
C MET A 81 -8.37 65.73 -37.04
N ALA A 82 -7.56 66.34 -37.89
CA ALA A 82 -6.10 66.26 -37.85
C ALA A 82 -5.48 66.76 -36.53
N THR A 83 -6.21 67.69 -35.79
CA THR A 83 -5.78 68.07 -34.46
C THR A 83 -6.15 67.09 -33.36
N ARG A 84 -7.12 66.20 -33.62
CA ARG A 84 -7.61 65.23 -32.65
C ARG A 84 -6.94 63.86 -32.82
N GLU A 85 -6.69 63.43 -34.05
CA GLU A 85 -6.14 62.14 -34.41
C GLU A 85 -4.86 62.29 -35.24
N SER A 86 -3.84 61.51 -34.85
CA SER A 86 -2.53 61.53 -35.55
C SER A 86 -2.47 60.57 -36.72
N THR A 87 -3.56 59.93 -37.10
CA THR A 87 -3.67 58.97 -38.18
C THR A 87 -4.35 59.56 -39.39
N TRP A 88 -4.13 58.95 -40.58
CA TRP A 88 -4.76 59.39 -41.78
C TRP A 88 -6.27 59.26 -41.75
N ILE A 89 -6.99 60.26 -42.19
CA ILE A 89 -8.44 60.30 -42.30
C ILE A 89 -8.81 60.91 -43.66
N GLY A 90 -9.73 60.25 -44.36
CA GLY A 90 -10.27 60.75 -45.63
C GLY A 90 -11.75 60.48 -45.75
N VAL A 91 -12.44 61.32 -46.49
CA VAL A 91 -13.85 61.20 -46.80
C VAL A 91 -13.99 60.90 -48.31
N ILE A 92 -14.59 59.75 -48.64
CA ILE A 92 -14.71 59.26 -50.02
C ILE A 92 -16.16 59.06 -50.45
N GLY A 93 -16.44 59.31 -51.72
CA GLY A 93 -17.71 59.03 -52.36
C GLY A 93 -17.89 57.55 -52.67
N HIS A 94 -19.03 57.21 -53.27
CA HIS A 94 -19.34 55.82 -53.67
C HIS A 94 -18.35 55.33 -54.74
N ASP A 95 -17.83 56.20 -55.56
CA ASP A 95 -16.86 55.99 -56.63
C ASP A 95 -15.38 55.87 -56.15
N LEU A 96 -15.19 55.86 -54.85
CA LEU A 96 -13.87 55.84 -54.17
C LEU A 96 -13.02 57.13 -54.46
N GLN A 97 -13.66 58.18 -54.98
CA GLN A 97 -13.00 59.49 -55.11
C GLN A 97 -13.12 60.33 -53.85
N SER A 98 -12.13 61.22 -53.67
CA SER A 98 -12.15 62.12 -52.49
C SER A 98 -13.34 63.12 -52.58
N LEU A 99 -14.07 63.22 -51.48
CA LEU A 99 -15.08 64.29 -51.33
C LEU A 99 -14.49 65.60 -50.83
N SER A 100 -13.19 65.69 -50.51
CA SER A 100 -12.44 66.84 -50.16
C SER A 100 -11.91 67.55 -51.44
N SER A 101 -11.49 68.79 -51.35
CA SER A 101 -10.88 69.51 -52.46
C SER A 101 -9.49 68.99 -52.87
N LEU A 102 -8.85 68.18 -52.00
CA LEU A 102 -7.58 67.58 -52.23
C LEU A 102 -7.73 66.20 -52.86
N PRO A 103 -7.04 65.90 -54.01
CA PRO A 103 -7.05 64.63 -54.60
C PRO A 103 -6.26 63.60 -53.76
N LEU A 104 -6.66 62.36 -53.78
CA LEU A 104 -5.94 61.28 -53.12
C LEU A 104 -4.61 60.99 -53.85
N SER A 105 -3.56 60.72 -53.10
CA SER A 105 -2.28 60.27 -53.69
C SER A 105 -2.41 58.84 -54.20
N ASP A 106 -1.52 58.44 -55.13
CA ASP A 106 -1.47 57.06 -55.71
C ASP A 106 -1.36 56.00 -54.62
N LYS A 107 -0.64 56.27 -53.53
CA LYS A 107 -0.48 55.32 -52.39
C LYS A 107 -1.76 55.19 -51.58
N GLU A 108 -2.51 56.24 -51.45
CA GLU A 108 -3.80 56.28 -50.72
C GLU A 108 -4.85 55.57 -51.55
N SER A 109 -4.91 55.84 -52.86
CA SER A 109 -5.84 55.16 -53.80
C SER A 109 -5.61 53.62 -53.83
N GLN A 110 -4.33 53.20 -53.83
CA GLN A 110 -4.04 51.75 -53.75
C GLN A 110 -4.51 51.11 -52.43
N ARG A 111 -4.47 51.83 -51.33
CA ARG A 111 -4.95 51.34 -50.02
C ARG A 111 -6.44 51.29 -49.94
N LEU A 112 -7.19 52.11 -50.69
CA LEU A 112 -8.64 52.08 -50.76
C LEU A 112 -9.19 50.78 -51.37
N THR A 113 -8.40 50.04 -52.12
CA THR A 113 -8.79 48.72 -52.67
C THR A 113 -9.04 47.64 -51.60
N PHE A 114 -8.51 47.79 -50.42
CA PHE A 114 -8.62 46.82 -49.32
C PHE A 114 -9.26 47.44 -48.07
N LEU A 115 -10.36 48.14 -48.22
CA LEU A 115 -11.09 48.72 -47.09
C LEU A 115 -11.87 47.63 -46.35
N ARG A 116 -11.78 47.68 -45.02
CA ARG A 116 -12.53 46.81 -44.13
C ARG A 116 -13.70 47.59 -43.52
N GLY A 117 -14.84 46.93 -43.37
CA GLY A 117 -15.94 47.51 -42.60
C GLY A 117 -15.61 47.55 -41.10
N LEU A 118 -16.27 48.46 -40.37
CA LEU A 118 -16.10 48.63 -38.93
C LEU A 118 -16.47 47.35 -38.13
N GLU A 119 -17.33 46.53 -38.68
CA GLU A 119 -17.83 45.27 -38.04
C GLU A 119 -16.98 44.08 -38.41
N TRP A 120 -15.94 44.22 -39.24
CA TRP A 120 -15.10 43.12 -39.66
C TRP A 120 -13.96 42.93 -38.67
N PRO A 121 -13.49 41.67 -38.50
CA PRO A 121 -12.37 41.40 -37.63
C PRO A 121 -11.08 42.06 -38.13
N VAL A 122 -10.39 42.73 -37.22
CA VAL A 122 -9.14 43.43 -37.50
C VAL A 122 -7.97 42.46 -37.35
N SER A 123 -7.42 41.98 -38.50
CA SER A 123 -6.25 41.13 -38.51
C SER A 123 -4.98 41.92 -38.21
N ARG A 124 -4.15 41.43 -37.28
CA ARG A 124 -2.84 42.01 -36.95
C ARG A 124 -1.70 41.69 -37.92
N HIS A 125 -1.96 40.85 -38.92
CA HIS A 125 -0.94 40.37 -39.84
C HIS A 125 -0.63 41.29 -41.01
N VAL A 126 -1.28 42.43 -41.10
CA VAL A 126 -1.03 43.44 -42.14
C VAL A 126 0.03 44.45 -41.65
N LYS A 127 1.09 44.63 -42.41
CA LYS A 127 2.11 45.64 -42.15
C LYS A 127 1.45 47.04 -42.19
N GLY A 128 1.35 47.68 -41.04
CA GLY A 128 0.73 49.01 -40.85
C GLY A 128 -0.62 48.95 -40.11
N LEU A 129 -1.16 50.14 -39.83
CA LEU A 129 -2.49 50.25 -39.19
C LEU A 129 -3.58 49.95 -40.25
N PRO A 130 -4.64 49.21 -39.89
CA PRO A 130 -5.70 48.85 -40.81
C PRO A 130 -6.53 50.08 -41.15
N TRP A 131 -6.96 50.16 -42.42
CA TRP A 131 -7.87 51.17 -42.89
C TRP A 131 -9.30 50.66 -42.79
N VAL A 132 -10.15 51.45 -42.09
CA VAL A 132 -11.54 51.07 -41.82
C VAL A 132 -12.46 52.07 -42.55
N LYS A 133 -13.41 51.48 -43.30
CA LYS A 133 -14.48 52.21 -44.00
C LYS A 133 -15.71 52.26 -43.09
N ILE A 134 -16.25 53.45 -42.87
CA ILE A 134 -17.44 53.72 -42.06
C ILE A 134 -18.45 54.45 -42.95
N PRO A 135 -19.52 53.80 -43.37
CA PRO A 135 -20.54 54.47 -44.24
C PRO A 135 -21.19 55.65 -43.46
N PHE A 136 -21.63 56.63 -44.14
CA PHE A 136 -22.40 57.72 -43.58
C PHE A 136 -23.68 57.17 -42.94
N PRO A 137 -24.01 57.55 -41.69
CA PRO A 137 -25.12 56.98 -40.96
C PRO A 137 -26.50 57.32 -41.50
N VAL A 138 -26.70 58.54 -42.06
CA VAL A 138 -28.00 58.97 -42.59
C VAL A 138 -28.14 58.66 -44.09
N ASN A 139 -27.08 58.83 -44.86
CA ASN A 139 -27.09 58.50 -46.27
C ASN A 139 -25.85 57.67 -46.70
N PRO A 140 -25.88 56.37 -46.49
CA PRO A 140 -24.74 55.50 -46.79
C PRO A 140 -24.31 55.53 -48.26
N GLY A 141 -25.17 55.88 -49.20
CA GLY A 141 -24.89 55.99 -50.62
C GLY A 141 -24.15 57.28 -51.03
N ALA A 142 -24.16 58.30 -50.20
CA ALA A 142 -23.50 59.59 -50.48
C ALA A 142 -22.00 59.61 -50.24
N GLY A 143 -21.52 58.75 -49.31
CA GLY A 143 -20.11 58.67 -49.02
C GLY A 143 -19.75 57.79 -47.80
N SER A 144 -18.47 57.77 -47.48
CA SER A 144 -17.97 57.03 -46.32
C SER A 144 -16.74 57.72 -45.74
N LEU A 145 -16.62 57.65 -44.45
CA LEU A 145 -15.37 58.00 -43.78
C LEU A 145 -14.40 56.81 -43.88
N VAL A 146 -13.16 57.08 -44.25
CA VAL A 146 -12.07 56.11 -44.16
C VAL A 146 -11.03 56.67 -43.20
N ILE A 147 -10.70 55.83 -42.22
CA ILE A 147 -9.70 56.18 -41.20
C ILE A 147 -8.68 55.08 -41.04
N GLU A 148 -7.41 55.44 -40.98
CA GLU A 148 -6.38 54.58 -40.47
C GLU A 148 -6.55 54.42 -38.99
N LEU A 149 -6.92 53.22 -38.51
CA LEU A 149 -7.39 52.97 -37.15
C LEU A 149 -6.34 53.37 -36.11
N PRO A 150 -6.57 54.41 -35.28
CA PRO A 150 -5.63 54.82 -34.23
C PRO A 150 -5.30 53.72 -33.26
N LYS A 151 -4.07 53.69 -32.77
CA LYS A 151 -3.60 52.64 -31.82
C LYS A 151 -4.48 52.49 -30.58
N ARG A 152 -5.14 53.58 -30.13
CA ARG A 152 -6.06 53.54 -28.97
C ARG A 152 -7.33 52.73 -29.22
N PHE A 153 -7.77 52.60 -30.47
CA PHE A 153 -8.94 51.79 -30.88
C PHE A 153 -8.58 50.39 -31.35
N MET A 154 -7.28 50.06 -31.38
CA MET A 154 -6.83 48.74 -31.77
C MET A 154 -7.29 47.70 -30.74
N PRO A 155 -7.90 46.60 -31.17
CA PRO A 155 -8.33 45.54 -30.28
C PRO A 155 -7.15 44.86 -29.59
N GLY A 156 -7.40 44.34 -28.38
CA GLY A 156 -6.43 43.49 -27.66
C GLY A 156 -5.46 44.18 -26.72
N ARG A 157 -5.86 45.36 -26.13
CA ARG A 157 -5.05 46.08 -25.13
C ARG A 157 -4.65 45.21 -23.94
N TYR A 158 -5.50 44.24 -23.52
CA TYR A 158 -5.25 43.32 -22.42
C TYR A 158 -4.82 41.93 -22.84
N GLN A 159 -4.51 41.75 -24.12
CA GLN A 159 -4.18 40.38 -24.67
C GLN A 159 -2.93 39.77 -24.02
N VAL A 160 -1.92 40.59 -23.71
CA VAL A 160 -0.69 40.11 -23.06
C VAL A 160 -1.00 39.65 -21.62
N PHE A 161 -1.78 40.43 -20.89
CA PHE A 161 -2.21 40.10 -19.52
C PHE A 161 -2.99 38.78 -19.50
N TRP A 162 -4.01 38.67 -20.34
CA TRP A 162 -4.82 37.43 -20.40
C TRP A 162 -4.00 36.22 -20.90
N ARG A 163 -3.05 36.41 -21.78
CA ARG A 163 -2.14 35.33 -22.21
C ARG A 163 -1.26 34.86 -21.06
N VAL A 164 -0.76 35.74 -20.22
CA VAL A 164 0.00 35.36 -19.02
C VAL A 164 -0.89 34.62 -18.02
N VAL A 165 -2.10 35.07 -17.79
CA VAL A 165 -3.05 34.44 -16.89
C VAL A 165 -3.40 33.03 -17.38
N THR A 166 -3.76 32.87 -18.64
CA THR A 166 -4.22 31.56 -19.18
C THR A 166 -3.12 30.56 -19.42
N ASN A 167 -1.93 30.99 -19.86
CA ASN A 167 -0.83 30.09 -20.16
C ASN A 167 0.16 29.94 -18.99
N GLY A 168 0.06 30.77 -17.95
CA GLY A 168 0.94 30.75 -16.79
C GLY A 168 0.19 30.49 -15.47
N VAL A 169 -0.69 31.43 -15.07
CA VAL A 169 -1.30 31.37 -13.72
C VAL A 169 -2.26 30.21 -13.57
N ILE A 170 -3.17 30.01 -14.52
CA ILE A 170 -4.16 28.92 -14.44
C ILE A 170 -3.48 27.53 -14.47
N PRO A 171 -2.59 27.21 -15.45
CA PRO A 171 -1.84 25.95 -15.42
C PRO A 171 -1.01 25.77 -14.16
N GLY A 172 -0.39 26.84 -13.67
CA GLY A 172 0.38 26.82 -12.42
C GLY A 172 -0.46 26.42 -11.22
N LEU A 173 -1.66 26.99 -11.07
CA LEU A 173 -2.59 26.64 -9.99
C LEU A 173 -3.06 25.18 -10.08
N PHE A 174 -3.43 24.72 -11.28
CA PHE A 174 -3.83 23.34 -11.49
C PHE A 174 -2.69 22.36 -11.21
N THR A 175 -1.46 22.69 -11.61
CA THR A 175 -0.28 21.87 -11.31
C THR A 175 -0.03 21.81 -9.81
N LEU A 176 -0.19 22.92 -9.08
CA LEU A 176 -0.07 22.92 -7.62
C LEU A 176 -1.12 22.01 -6.96
N LEU A 177 -2.37 22.08 -7.40
CA LEU A 177 -3.44 21.20 -6.91
C LEU A 177 -3.13 19.73 -7.20
N LEU A 178 -2.62 19.43 -8.39
CA LEU A 178 -2.19 18.07 -8.74
C LEU A 178 -1.05 17.59 -7.83
N CYS A 179 -0.04 18.42 -7.57
CA CYS A 179 1.06 18.10 -6.66
C CYS A 179 0.58 17.81 -5.24
N VAL A 180 -0.37 18.61 -4.71
CA VAL A 180 -0.99 18.38 -3.39
C VAL A 180 -1.76 17.04 -3.38
N GLY A 181 -2.51 16.77 -4.45
CA GLY A 181 -3.23 15.50 -4.61
C GLY A 181 -2.28 14.30 -4.61
N LEU A 182 -1.20 14.35 -5.39
CA LEU A 182 -0.18 13.30 -5.45
C LEU A 182 0.56 13.14 -4.12
N TYR A 183 0.87 14.23 -3.43
CA TYR A 183 1.45 14.19 -2.10
C TYR A 183 0.57 13.41 -1.12
N ARG A 184 -0.73 13.71 -1.06
CA ARG A 184 -1.69 13.00 -0.19
C ARG A 184 -1.91 11.55 -0.60
N LEU A 185 -1.88 11.26 -1.90
CA LEU A 185 -2.18 9.93 -2.41
C LEU A 185 -1.00 8.96 -2.25
N LEU A 186 0.25 9.44 -2.40
CA LEU A 186 1.47 8.63 -2.45
C LEU A 186 2.38 8.87 -1.24
N ILE A 187 2.76 10.12 -0.99
CA ILE A 187 3.83 10.41 -0.04
C ILE A 187 3.36 10.27 1.40
N MET A 188 2.16 10.71 1.71
CA MET A 188 1.60 10.62 3.05
C MET A 188 1.52 9.17 3.56
N PRO A 189 0.97 8.18 2.83
CA PRO A 189 0.95 6.79 3.29
C PRO A 189 2.36 6.16 3.36
N LEU A 190 3.28 6.54 2.47
CA LEU A 190 4.67 6.07 2.56
C LEU A 190 5.38 6.62 3.80
N ASN A 191 5.12 7.86 4.19
CA ASN A 191 5.66 8.43 5.43
C ASN A 191 5.09 7.71 6.66
N GLN A 192 3.80 7.34 6.66
CA GLN A 192 3.21 6.55 7.75
C GLN A 192 3.90 5.19 7.90
N LEU A 193 4.16 4.49 6.79
CA LEU A 193 4.94 3.23 6.81
C LEU A 193 6.36 3.43 7.37
N ARG A 194 7.02 4.52 6.97
CA ARG A 194 8.36 4.86 7.47
C ARG A 194 8.35 5.18 8.98
N GLU A 195 7.38 5.93 9.46
CA GLU A 195 7.24 6.27 10.88
C GLU A 195 7.01 5.01 11.72
N GLN A 196 6.18 4.10 11.25
CA GLN A 196 5.93 2.81 11.90
C GLN A 196 7.19 1.93 11.92
N ALA A 197 7.91 1.84 10.81
CA ALA A 197 9.19 1.13 10.77
C ALA A 197 10.23 1.72 11.73
N ASN A 198 10.23 3.06 11.91
CA ASN A 198 11.11 3.72 12.86
C ASN A 198 10.65 3.51 14.32
N ALA A 199 9.35 3.46 14.59
CA ALA A 199 8.81 3.15 15.90
C ALA A 199 9.22 1.73 16.36
N TRP A 200 9.26 0.77 15.44
CA TRP A 200 9.76 -0.58 15.74
C TRP A 200 11.25 -0.62 16.07
N ARG A 201 12.05 0.21 15.41
CA ARG A 201 13.47 0.36 15.80
C ARG A 201 13.66 0.89 17.23
N ALA A 202 12.67 1.58 17.74
CA ALA A 202 12.64 2.11 19.11
C ALA A 202 11.89 1.20 20.10
N ASP A 203 11.74 -0.12 19.79
CA ASP A 203 11.03 -1.14 20.59
C ASP A 203 9.54 -0.84 20.86
N GLN A 204 8.92 0.05 20.07
CA GLN A 204 7.50 0.35 20.16
C GLN A 204 6.69 -0.55 19.23
N LEU A 205 6.66 -1.86 19.52
CA LEU A 205 6.03 -2.89 18.68
C LEU A 205 4.49 -2.79 18.60
N ASN A 206 3.86 -2.02 19.50
CA ASN A 206 2.40 -1.88 19.57
C ASN A 206 1.81 -0.85 18.58
N THR A 207 2.64 -0.21 17.75
CA THR A 207 2.18 0.77 16.77
C THR A 207 1.57 0.06 15.56
N ARG A 208 0.27 0.27 15.30
CA ARG A 208 -0.45 -0.28 14.13
C ARG A 208 -0.68 0.80 13.09
N MET A 209 -0.82 0.39 11.83
CA MET A 209 -1.22 1.29 10.76
C MET A 209 -2.62 1.87 10.99
N SER A 210 -2.84 3.09 10.48
CA SER A 210 -4.17 3.68 10.49
C SER A 210 -5.15 2.81 9.67
N ARG A 211 -6.40 2.70 10.12
CA ARG A 211 -7.45 1.98 9.39
C ARG A 211 -7.62 2.46 7.95
N GLU A 212 -7.34 3.74 7.70
CA GLU A 212 -7.42 4.34 6.37
C GLU A 212 -6.37 3.76 5.41
N ALA A 213 -5.17 3.48 5.88
CA ALA A 213 -4.10 2.91 5.06
C ALA A 213 -4.36 1.44 4.71
N THR A 214 -4.90 0.66 5.65
CA THR A 214 -5.17 -0.79 5.45
C THR A 214 -6.47 -1.06 4.71
N SER A 215 -7.44 -0.13 4.72
CA SER A 215 -8.72 -0.27 3.98
C SER A 215 -8.59 -0.04 2.47
N ARG A 216 -7.45 0.46 1.98
CA ARG A 216 -7.20 0.68 0.55
C ARG A 216 -7.16 -0.64 -0.22
N GLN A 217 -7.72 -0.62 -1.44
CA GLN A 217 -7.74 -1.78 -2.36
C GLN A 217 -6.68 -1.67 -3.47
N ASP A 218 -5.61 -0.90 -3.23
CA ASP A 218 -4.50 -0.73 -4.16
C ASP A 218 -3.21 -1.33 -3.59
N GLU A 219 -2.12 -1.23 -4.33
CA GLU A 219 -0.82 -1.80 -3.98
C GLU A 219 -0.28 -1.24 -2.66
N LEU A 220 -0.60 0.01 -2.33
CA LEU A 220 -0.21 0.60 -1.04
C LEU A 220 -1.02 -0.01 0.11
N GLY A 221 -2.30 -0.32 -0.11
CA GLY A 221 -3.11 -1.04 0.87
C GLY A 221 -2.65 -2.48 1.06
N GLU A 222 -2.24 -3.17 -0.01
CA GLU A 222 -1.65 -4.50 0.08
C GLU A 222 -0.33 -4.47 0.86
N LEU A 223 0.54 -3.52 0.58
CA LEU A 223 1.78 -3.31 1.32
C LEU A 223 1.50 -3.01 2.80
N GLY A 224 0.50 -2.17 3.10
CA GLY A 224 0.09 -1.88 4.47
C GLY A 224 -0.36 -3.12 5.23
N ARG A 225 -1.21 -3.95 4.63
CA ARG A 225 -1.67 -5.22 5.23
C ARG A 225 -0.52 -6.21 5.44
N ALA A 226 0.38 -6.33 4.46
CA ALA A 226 1.57 -7.19 4.59
C ALA A 226 2.47 -6.73 5.74
N PHE A 227 2.60 -5.42 5.90
CA PHE A 227 3.37 -4.81 6.97
C PHE A 227 2.73 -5.04 8.34
N ASP A 228 1.41 -4.85 8.49
CA ASP A 228 0.68 -5.14 9.73
C ASP A 228 0.78 -6.62 10.12
N HIS A 229 0.62 -7.53 9.16
CA HIS A 229 0.78 -8.97 9.39
C HIS A 229 2.20 -9.33 9.86
N MET A 230 3.22 -8.70 9.27
CA MET A 230 4.62 -8.87 9.71
C MET A 230 4.82 -8.34 11.13
N SER A 231 4.19 -7.19 11.47
CA SER A 231 4.16 -6.61 12.81
C SER A 231 3.63 -7.56 13.86
N GLU A 232 2.42 -8.06 13.63
CA GLU A 232 1.75 -9.00 14.54
C GLU A 232 2.60 -10.23 14.78
N ARG A 233 3.21 -10.72 13.72
CA ARG A 233 4.07 -11.89 13.81
C ARG A 233 5.36 -11.63 14.60
N LEU A 234 6.00 -10.48 14.38
CA LEU A 234 7.19 -10.08 15.11
C LEU A 234 6.88 -9.86 16.60
N GLN A 235 5.78 -9.15 16.88
CA GLN A 235 5.32 -8.92 18.25
C GLN A 235 5.05 -10.25 18.96
N GLY A 236 4.30 -11.16 18.35
CA GLY A 236 4.03 -12.48 18.92
C GLY A 236 5.32 -13.28 19.20
N THR A 237 6.31 -13.20 18.30
CA THR A 237 7.61 -13.88 18.51
C THR A 237 8.37 -13.28 19.70
N VAL A 238 8.40 -11.94 19.82
CA VAL A 238 9.08 -11.26 20.94
C VAL A 238 8.39 -11.55 22.28
N GLU A 239 7.06 -11.48 22.30
CA GLU A 239 6.27 -11.80 23.51
C GLU A 239 6.51 -13.25 23.97
N LEU A 240 6.50 -14.20 23.02
CA LEU A 240 6.80 -15.59 23.31
C LEU A 240 8.23 -15.77 23.85
N GLN A 241 9.24 -15.14 23.23
CA GLN A 241 10.60 -15.20 23.72
C GLN A 241 10.75 -14.64 25.14
N GLN A 242 10.09 -13.50 25.42
CA GLN A 242 10.10 -12.92 26.76
C GLN A 242 9.40 -13.82 27.79
N GLN A 243 8.32 -14.48 27.40
CA GLN A 243 7.64 -15.43 28.25
C GLN A 243 8.52 -16.64 28.54
N LEU A 244 9.13 -17.25 27.51
CA LEU A 244 10.05 -18.37 27.67
C LEU A 244 11.20 -18.05 28.60
N LEU A 245 11.84 -16.87 28.47
CA LEU A 245 12.92 -16.44 29.35
C LEU A 245 12.47 -16.26 30.81
N ARG A 246 11.26 -15.72 31.03
CA ARG A 246 10.68 -15.61 32.38
C ARG A 246 10.43 -16.97 33.00
N ASP A 247 9.79 -17.85 32.25
CA ASP A 247 9.43 -19.19 32.73
C ASP A 247 10.68 -20.05 32.98
N MET A 248 11.67 -20.02 32.09
CA MET A 248 12.98 -20.63 32.31
C MET A 248 13.64 -20.13 33.61
N SER A 249 13.60 -18.81 33.84
CA SER A 249 14.22 -18.21 35.05
C SER A 249 13.52 -18.71 36.31
N HIS A 250 12.19 -18.89 36.27
CA HIS A 250 11.43 -19.43 37.38
C HIS A 250 11.72 -20.92 37.60
N GLU A 251 11.73 -21.73 36.54
CA GLU A 251 11.98 -23.18 36.62
C GLU A 251 13.44 -23.51 36.97
N LEU A 252 14.41 -22.67 36.63
CA LEU A 252 15.80 -22.84 37.07
C LEU A 252 16.01 -22.46 38.54
N ARG A 253 15.26 -21.49 39.09
CA ARG A 253 15.40 -21.06 40.47
C ARG A 253 15.08 -22.16 41.48
N THR A 254 14.11 -23.00 41.17
CA THR A 254 13.66 -24.10 42.03
C THR A 254 14.74 -25.15 42.28
N PRO A 255 15.37 -25.79 41.28
CA PRO A 255 16.45 -26.75 41.47
C PRO A 255 17.69 -26.09 42.11
N LEU A 256 18.01 -24.84 41.73
CA LEU A 256 19.11 -24.10 42.37
C LEU A 256 18.87 -23.92 43.84
N SER A 257 17.66 -23.57 44.28
CA SER A 257 17.31 -23.45 45.70
C SER A 257 17.39 -24.79 46.41
N ARG A 258 16.96 -25.88 45.79
CA ARG A 258 17.09 -27.24 46.36
C ARG A 258 18.54 -27.68 46.48
N LEU A 259 19.38 -27.37 45.47
CA LEU A 259 20.80 -27.62 45.52
C LEU A 259 21.44 -26.88 46.71
N ARG A 260 21.13 -25.63 46.92
CA ARG A 260 21.62 -24.82 48.04
C ARG A 260 21.23 -25.43 49.36
N VAL A 261 19.94 -25.74 49.56
CA VAL A 261 19.47 -26.39 50.78
C VAL A 261 20.15 -27.78 51.02
N ALA A 262 20.39 -28.54 49.92
CA ALA A 262 21.08 -29.82 50.03
C ALA A 262 22.54 -29.65 50.50
N CYS A 263 23.24 -28.60 50.06
CA CYS A 263 24.61 -28.30 50.48
C CYS A 263 24.68 -27.85 51.94
N ASP A 264 23.63 -27.17 52.45
CA ASP A 264 23.58 -26.67 53.84
C ASP A 264 23.07 -27.73 54.85
N SER A 265 22.62 -28.89 54.36
CA SER A 265 22.08 -29.94 55.20
C SER A 265 23.16 -30.96 55.61
N GLU A 266 23.16 -31.40 56.89
CA GLU A 266 23.98 -32.50 57.41
C GLU A 266 23.48 -33.86 56.86
N GLN A 267 23.83 -34.22 55.64
CA GLN A 267 23.43 -35.49 54.99
C GLN A 267 24.66 -36.37 54.75
N ASP A 268 24.41 -37.69 54.64
CA ASP A 268 25.43 -38.61 54.17
C ASP A 268 25.91 -38.24 52.77
N LEU A 269 27.23 -38.29 52.57
CA LEU A 269 27.90 -37.88 51.34
C LEU A 269 27.35 -38.60 50.08
N ALA A 270 26.94 -39.87 50.22
CA ALA A 270 26.37 -40.64 49.14
C ALA A 270 24.99 -40.13 48.72
N GLN A 271 24.13 -39.83 49.68
CA GLN A 271 22.76 -39.27 49.43
C GLN A 271 22.84 -37.84 48.86
N LEU A 272 23.78 -37.04 49.35
CA LEU A 272 24.03 -35.71 48.80
C LEU A 272 24.46 -35.78 47.36
N ARG A 273 25.40 -36.65 47.01
CA ARG A 273 25.89 -36.82 45.63
C ARG A 273 24.78 -37.27 44.69
N GLU A 274 23.97 -38.22 45.10
CA GLU A 274 22.80 -38.67 44.31
C GLU A 274 21.77 -37.56 44.09
N ARG A 275 21.46 -36.75 45.11
CA ARG A 275 20.53 -35.64 45.03
C ARG A 275 21.04 -34.54 44.13
N LEU A 276 22.35 -34.18 44.26
CA LEU A 276 22.99 -33.19 43.37
C LEU A 276 22.96 -33.66 41.91
N GLY A 277 23.26 -34.93 41.65
CA GLY A 277 23.19 -35.50 40.29
C GLY A 277 21.81 -35.36 39.69
N ARG A 278 20.75 -35.75 40.41
CA ARG A 278 19.36 -35.61 39.93
C ARG A 278 18.96 -34.17 39.61
N GLU A 279 19.35 -33.20 40.45
CA GLU A 279 19.00 -31.78 40.18
C GLU A 279 19.81 -31.22 39.01
N ILE A 280 21.07 -31.63 38.82
CA ILE A 280 21.89 -31.24 37.65
C ILE A 280 21.30 -31.80 36.38
N ASP A 281 20.93 -33.09 36.34
CA ASP A 281 20.33 -33.75 35.19
C ASP A 281 18.97 -33.11 34.83
N ALA A 282 18.18 -32.68 35.83
CA ALA A 282 16.95 -31.95 35.62
C ALA A 282 17.20 -30.56 34.97
N MET A 283 18.20 -29.81 35.47
CA MET A 283 18.56 -28.52 34.89
C MET A 283 19.09 -28.65 33.45
N GLN A 284 19.90 -29.69 33.17
CA GLN A 284 20.40 -29.95 31.83
C GLN A 284 19.24 -30.22 30.86
N ARG A 285 18.30 -31.08 31.24
CA ARG A 285 17.08 -31.32 30.44
C ARG A 285 16.27 -30.08 30.20
N LEU A 286 16.08 -29.21 31.21
CA LEU A 286 15.36 -27.96 31.04
C LEU A 286 16.03 -27.05 30.00
N VAL A 287 17.36 -26.94 30.03
CA VAL A 287 18.11 -26.13 29.08
C VAL A 287 17.98 -26.72 27.67
N GLU A 288 18.16 -28.05 27.51
CA GLU A 288 18.03 -28.74 26.22
C GLU A 288 16.65 -28.59 25.63
N ASP A 289 15.58 -28.85 26.40
CA ASP A 289 14.18 -28.71 25.97
C ASP A 289 13.86 -27.26 25.58
N SER A 290 14.37 -26.26 26.33
CA SER A 290 14.16 -24.84 26.05
C SER A 290 14.89 -24.38 24.80
N LEU A 291 16.13 -24.84 24.58
CA LEU A 291 16.88 -24.57 23.36
C LEU A 291 16.18 -25.20 22.16
N GLN A 292 15.67 -26.42 22.29
CA GLN A 292 14.93 -27.09 21.21
C GLN A 292 13.68 -26.31 20.84
N LEU A 293 12.91 -25.82 21.81
CA LEU A 293 11.72 -25.01 21.55
C LEU A 293 12.10 -23.71 20.82
N ALA A 294 13.16 -23.02 21.25
CA ALA A 294 13.64 -21.79 20.62
C ALA A 294 14.16 -22.02 19.17
N TRP A 295 14.85 -23.15 18.95
CA TRP A 295 15.36 -23.52 17.62
C TRP A 295 14.23 -23.91 16.65
N LEU A 296 13.25 -24.65 17.12
CA LEU A 296 12.09 -25.04 16.33
C LEU A 296 11.30 -23.79 15.85
N ASP A 297 11.27 -22.69 16.61
CA ASP A 297 10.59 -21.44 16.19
C ASP A 297 11.42 -20.59 15.20
N SER A 298 12.75 -20.64 15.26
CA SER A 298 13.64 -19.77 14.49
C SER A 298 13.96 -20.26 13.07
N GLU A 299 14.00 -21.57 12.82
CA GLU A 299 14.38 -22.12 11.52
C GLU A 299 13.17 -22.46 10.64
N ARG A 300 12.91 -21.60 9.66
CA ARG A 300 12.06 -21.91 8.50
C ARG A 300 12.73 -22.83 7.49
N THR A 301 13.89 -23.39 7.80
CA THR A 301 14.58 -24.33 6.93
C THR A 301 13.70 -25.58 6.80
N ARG A 302 13.26 -25.88 5.60
CA ARG A 302 12.57 -27.15 5.32
C ARG A 302 13.50 -28.25 5.76
N LEU A 303 13.10 -28.96 6.82
CA LEU A 303 13.80 -30.15 7.23
C LEU A 303 13.79 -31.16 6.07
N PRO A 304 14.89 -31.88 5.83
CA PRO A 304 14.89 -32.90 4.80
C PRO A 304 13.78 -33.92 5.12
N GLU A 305 12.89 -34.09 4.15
CA GLU A 305 11.78 -35.06 4.27
C GLU A 305 12.21 -36.41 3.70
N GLU A 306 11.95 -37.45 4.44
CA GLU A 306 12.19 -38.83 4.05
C GLU A 306 10.99 -39.74 4.36
N ALA A 307 10.99 -40.94 3.81
CA ALA A 307 9.96 -41.93 4.10
C ALA A 307 10.32 -42.67 5.37
N ILE A 308 9.49 -42.59 6.40
CA ILE A 308 9.72 -43.15 7.73
C ILE A 308 8.72 -44.26 7.98
N GLN A 309 9.21 -45.43 8.30
CA GLN A 309 8.39 -46.54 8.74
C GLN A 309 8.13 -46.43 10.25
N LEU A 310 6.90 -46.07 10.62
CA LEU A 310 6.56 -45.78 12.01
C LEU A 310 6.72 -46.97 12.96
N PRO A 311 6.34 -48.21 12.61
CA PRO A 311 6.59 -49.37 13.49
C PRO A 311 8.07 -49.55 13.82
N ALA A 312 8.96 -49.40 12.85
CA ALA A 312 10.41 -49.53 13.08
C ALA A 312 10.95 -48.38 13.97
N LEU A 313 10.47 -47.13 13.76
CA LEU A 313 10.80 -46.01 14.64
C LEU A 313 10.30 -46.26 16.07
N TRP A 314 9.07 -46.76 16.21
CA TRP A 314 8.52 -47.10 17.53
C TRP A 314 9.32 -48.16 18.26
N ASP A 315 9.75 -49.21 17.57
CA ASP A 315 10.56 -50.27 18.19
C ASP A 315 11.87 -49.71 18.80
N MET A 316 12.53 -48.80 18.11
CA MET A 316 13.73 -48.14 18.62
C MET A 316 13.41 -47.24 19.84
N LEU A 317 12.34 -46.46 19.78
CA LEU A 317 11.93 -45.58 20.90
C LEU A 317 11.46 -46.39 22.11
N ARG A 318 10.78 -47.52 21.87
CA ARG A 318 10.35 -48.50 22.90
C ARG A 318 11.54 -49.07 23.66
N GLU A 319 12.60 -49.47 22.93
CA GLU A 319 13.82 -50.03 23.56
C GLU A 319 14.46 -49.00 24.51
N ASN A 320 14.61 -47.76 24.06
CA ASN A 320 15.14 -46.69 24.89
C ASN A 320 14.23 -46.39 26.10
N ALA A 321 12.92 -46.33 25.90
CA ALA A 321 11.96 -46.06 26.98
C ALA A 321 11.94 -47.19 28.03
N CYS A 322 12.08 -48.47 27.62
CA CYS A 322 12.19 -49.61 28.53
C CYS A 322 13.44 -49.52 29.39
N TYR A 323 14.57 -49.07 28.80
CA TYR A 323 15.83 -48.92 29.55
C TYR A 323 15.74 -47.79 30.58
N GLU A 324 15.09 -46.65 30.21
CA GLU A 324 14.97 -45.48 31.09
C GLU A 324 13.96 -45.67 32.22
N SER A 325 12.85 -46.35 31.98
CA SER A 325 11.70 -46.46 32.89
C SER A 325 11.57 -47.77 33.65
N ASP A 326 12.46 -48.73 33.38
CA ASP A 326 12.33 -50.12 33.84
C ASP A 326 11.02 -50.80 33.45
N TRP A 327 10.35 -50.29 32.41
CA TRP A 327 9.11 -50.89 31.91
C TRP A 327 9.40 -52.05 30.97
N PRO A 328 8.72 -53.20 31.09
CA PRO A 328 8.86 -54.31 30.16
C PRO A 328 8.24 -53.91 28.79
N ALA A 329 8.87 -54.32 27.69
CA ALA A 329 8.43 -54.03 26.32
C ALA A 329 6.98 -54.48 26.03
N ALA A 330 6.49 -55.49 26.72
CA ALA A 330 5.10 -55.98 26.62
C ALA A 330 4.04 -54.95 27.03
N ARG A 331 4.43 -53.87 27.75
CA ARG A 331 3.55 -52.79 28.18
C ARG A 331 3.51 -51.63 27.19
N LEU A 332 4.32 -51.66 26.14
CA LEU A 332 4.42 -50.66 25.10
C LEU A 332 4.12 -51.27 23.71
N PRO A 333 2.92 -51.88 23.50
CA PRO A 333 2.57 -52.53 22.24
C PRO A 333 2.45 -51.51 21.10
N CYS A 334 2.83 -51.93 19.91
CA CYS A 334 2.56 -51.25 18.66
C CYS A 334 1.54 -52.09 17.86
N LEU A 335 0.41 -51.50 17.59
CA LEU A 335 -0.67 -52.09 16.80
C LEU A 335 -0.73 -51.52 15.37
N LEU A 336 0.21 -50.63 15.02
CA LEU A 336 0.30 -50.07 13.67
C LEU A 336 0.56 -51.16 12.63
N PRO A 337 -0.08 -51.07 11.46
CA PRO A 337 0.23 -51.94 10.33
C PRO A 337 1.69 -51.78 9.88
N VAL A 338 2.32 -52.85 9.42
CA VAL A 338 3.75 -52.89 8.99
C VAL A 338 4.01 -51.92 7.81
N ASP A 339 2.98 -51.61 7.03
CA ASP A 339 3.00 -50.68 5.90
C ASP A 339 2.68 -49.22 6.29
N CYS A 340 2.70 -48.89 7.57
CA CYS A 340 2.55 -47.51 8.05
C CYS A 340 3.82 -46.71 7.74
N TRP A 341 3.79 -46.02 6.61
CA TRP A 341 4.84 -45.09 6.15
C TRP A 341 4.34 -43.65 6.13
N VAL A 342 5.06 -42.78 6.78
CA VAL A 342 4.81 -41.35 6.78
C VAL A 342 5.95 -40.57 6.10
N ARG A 343 5.65 -39.38 5.59
CA ARG A 343 6.64 -38.48 5.02
C ARG A 343 6.99 -37.42 6.03
N GLY A 344 8.27 -37.27 6.38
CA GLY A 344 8.70 -36.27 7.36
C GLY A 344 10.20 -36.33 7.64
N ASN A 345 10.61 -35.63 8.69
CA ASN A 345 11.98 -35.65 9.21
C ASN A 345 12.08 -36.68 10.36
N LEU A 346 12.97 -37.66 10.24
CA LEU A 346 13.12 -38.75 11.21
C LEU A 346 13.39 -38.21 12.62
N ASN A 347 14.33 -37.30 12.78
CA ASN A 347 14.72 -36.80 14.10
C ASN A 347 13.59 -36.02 14.78
N ALA A 348 12.90 -35.16 14.02
CA ALA A 348 11.78 -34.37 14.57
C ALA A 348 10.59 -35.30 14.97
N LEU A 349 10.32 -36.34 14.17
CA LEU A 349 9.24 -37.27 14.47
C LEU A 349 9.61 -38.19 15.63
N ALA A 350 10.85 -38.68 15.68
CA ALA A 350 11.37 -39.46 16.81
C ALA A 350 11.22 -38.66 18.12
N GLN A 351 11.63 -37.43 18.12
CA GLN A 351 11.51 -36.53 19.27
C GLN A 351 10.05 -36.27 19.68
N ALA A 352 9.14 -36.07 18.70
CA ALA A 352 7.73 -35.90 19.02
C ALA A 352 7.15 -37.12 19.71
N LEU A 353 7.38 -38.32 19.14
CA LEU A 353 6.89 -39.59 19.71
C LEU A 353 7.53 -39.88 21.05
N GLU A 354 8.84 -39.65 21.23
CA GLU A 354 9.54 -39.80 22.50
C GLU A 354 8.94 -38.91 23.61
N ASN A 355 8.68 -37.63 23.33
CA ASN A 355 8.06 -36.73 24.28
C ASN A 355 6.64 -37.18 24.68
N ILE A 356 5.86 -37.66 23.72
CA ILE A 356 4.50 -38.16 23.99
C ILE A 356 4.60 -39.47 24.80
N LEU A 357 5.50 -40.39 24.44
CA LEU A 357 5.70 -41.67 25.12
C LEU A 357 6.17 -41.47 26.56
N ARG A 358 7.15 -40.59 26.80
CA ARG A 358 7.62 -40.30 28.17
C ARG A 358 6.49 -39.69 29.01
N ASN A 359 5.66 -38.82 28.43
CA ASN A 359 4.51 -38.29 29.13
C ASN A 359 3.49 -39.37 29.47
N ALA A 360 3.18 -40.26 28.54
CA ALA A 360 2.23 -41.36 28.73
C ALA A 360 2.73 -42.37 29.80
N ILE A 361 4.00 -42.76 29.78
CA ILE A 361 4.63 -43.64 30.80
C ILE A 361 4.52 -42.99 32.19
N ARG A 362 4.86 -41.74 32.29
CA ARG A 362 4.88 -40.96 33.54
C ARG A 362 3.53 -40.89 34.22
N HIS A 363 2.46 -40.68 33.43
CA HIS A 363 1.10 -40.49 33.96
C HIS A 363 0.33 -41.83 34.09
N SER A 364 0.85 -42.94 33.55
CA SER A 364 0.25 -44.25 33.69
C SER A 364 0.57 -44.89 35.05
N PRO A 365 -0.35 -45.67 35.62
CA PRO A 365 -0.11 -46.39 36.88
C PRO A 365 1.02 -47.42 36.71
N ALA A 366 1.61 -47.88 37.85
CA ALA A 366 2.75 -48.77 37.87
C ALA A 366 2.54 -50.11 37.15
N GLN A 367 1.32 -50.53 36.85
CA GLN A 367 0.98 -51.68 36.04
C GLN A 367 0.24 -51.35 34.74
N GLY A 368 0.18 -50.07 34.39
CA GLY A 368 -0.49 -49.58 33.17
C GLY A 368 0.18 -49.99 31.88
N GLN A 369 -0.46 -49.71 30.77
CA GLN A 369 0.00 -49.95 29.41
C GLN A 369 -0.10 -48.68 28.60
N VAL A 370 0.84 -48.47 27.66
CA VAL A 370 0.80 -47.38 26.68
C VAL A 370 0.79 -48.00 25.29
N THR A 371 -0.25 -47.77 24.52
CA THR A 371 -0.49 -48.39 23.22
C THR A 371 -0.34 -47.38 22.10
N LEU A 372 0.48 -47.70 21.09
CA LEU A 372 0.51 -46.96 19.83
C LEU A 372 -0.34 -47.71 18.80
N ASP A 373 -1.31 -47.03 18.22
CA ASP A 373 -2.20 -47.58 17.19
C ASP A 373 -2.49 -46.50 16.12
N GLY A 374 -3.09 -46.90 15.00
CA GLY A 374 -3.42 -45.96 13.94
C GLY A 374 -4.07 -46.61 12.73
N CYS A 375 -4.67 -45.75 11.91
CA CYS A 375 -5.31 -46.16 10.66
C CYS A 375 -5.00 -45.14 9.55
N ARG A 376 -5.09 -45.58 8.31
CA ARG A 376 -4.95 -44.71 7.16
C ARG A 376 -6.28 -44.01 6.85
N GLU A 377 -6.25 -42.69 6.78
CA GLU A 377 -7.40 -41.86 6.41
C GLU A 377 -7.07 -41.06 5.14
N GLY A 378 -7.41 -41.60 3.97
CA GLY A 378 -7.09 -41.01 2.68
C GLY A 378 -5.60 -40.90 2.40
N ASP A 379 -5.09 -39.66 2.27
CA ASP A 379 -3.69 -39.35 2.04
C ASP A 379 -2.88 -39.14 3.33
N ASP A 380 -3.50 -39.31 4.49
CA ASP A 380 -2.86 -39.16 5.79
C ASP A 380 -2.91 -40.45 6.60
N TRP A 381 -2.01 -40.55 7.57
CA TRP A 381 -2.09 -41.48 8.66
C TRP A 381 -2.64 -40.80 9.91
N HIS A 382 -3.69 -41.33 10.51
CA HIS A 382 -4.17 -40.99 11.83
C HIS A 382 -3.61 -41.98 12.83
N ILE A 383 -2.73 -41.51 13.72
CA ILE A 383 -1.99 -42.32 14.70
C ILE A 383 -2.38 -41.79 16.07
N TRP A 384 -2.49 -42.66 17.05
CA TRP A 384 -2.74 -42.25 18.42
C TRP A 384 -1.92 -43.07 19.41
N LEU A 385 -1.52 -42.38 20.47
CA LEU A 385 -0.86 -42.97 21.62
C LEU A 385 -1.76 -42.81 22.83
N GLN A 386 -2.20 -43.97 23.36
CA GLN A 386 -3.16 -44.04 24.46
C GLN A 386 -2.45 -44.49 25.73
N ASP A 387 -2.63 -43.74 26.81
CA ASP A 387 -2.16 -44.10 28.15
C ASP A 387 -3.31 -44.60 29.05
N GLN A 388 -2.97 -44.97 30.29
CA GLN A 388 -3.91 -45.41 31.32
C GLN A 388 -3.87 -44.48 32.56
N GLY A 389 -3.66 -43.19 32.35
CA GLY A 389 -3.41 -42.18 33.38
C GLY A 389 -4.65 -41.55 34.04
N GLY A 390 -5.85 -41.97 33.69
CA GLY A 390 -7.09 -41.43 34.27
C GLY A 390 -7.67 -40.21 33.56
N GLY A 391 -7.00 -39.72 32.50
CA GLY A 391 -7.46 -38.55 31.74
C GLY A 391 -7.22 -37.21 32.44
N ILE A 392 -7.72 -36.12 31.84
CA ILE A 392 -7.60 -34.75 32.34
C ILE A 392 -8.92 -33.98 32.10
N ASP A 393 -9.11 -32.84 32.73
CA ASP A 393 -10.27 -32.01 32.49
C ASP A 393 -10.38 -31.55 31.05
N GLU A 394 -11.58 -31.52 30.47
CA GLU A 394 -11.79 -31.14 29.07
C GLU A 394 -11.22 -29.71 28.74
N GLN A 395 -11.29 -28.79 29.72
CA GLN A 395 -10.74 -27.44 29.57
C GLN A 395 -9.21 -27.40 29.43
N ASP A 396 -8.54 -28.44 29.89
CA ASP A 396 -7.07 -28.54 29.88
C ASP A 396 -6.50 -29.29 28.66
N LEU A 397 -7.36 -29.97 27.86
CA LEU A 397 -6.94 -30.74 26.68
C LEU A 397 -6.13 -29.93 25.67
N GLU A 398 -6.45 -28.66 25.47
CA GLU A 398 -5.65 -27.78 24.59
C GLU A 398 -4.49 -27.13 25.35
N ARG A 399 -4.67 -26.84 26.63
CA ARG A 399 -3.65 -26.17 27.47
C ARG A 399 -2.40 -27.00 27.70
N ILE A 400 -2.49 -28.36 27.73
CA ILE A 400 -1.34 -29.26 27.94
C ILE A 400 -0.27 -29.10 26.85
N PHE A 401 -0.58 -28.52 25.69
CA PHE A 401 0.35 -28.25 24.61
C PHE A 401 1.01 -26.86 24.70
N ALA A 402 0.60 -26.02 25.63
CA ALA A 402 1.28 -24.74 25.87
C ALA A 402 2.58 -24.96 26.66
N PRO A 403 3.67 -24.28 26.31
CA PRO A 403 4.95 -24.42 27.01
C PRO A 403 4.81 -24.15 28.51
N PHE A 404 5.57 -24.86 29.33
CA PHE A 404 5.59 -24.75 30.80
C PHE A 404 4.26 -25.02 31.51
N THR A 405 3.28 -25.59 30.81
CA THR A 405 1.99 -25.93 31.40
C THR A 405 2.09 -27.22 32.23
N ARG A 406 1.67 -27.11 33.50
CA ARG A 406 1.54 -28.24 34.42
C ARG A 406 0.16 -28.17 35.05
N LEU A 407 -0.55 -29.28 35.08
CA LEU A 407 -1.87 -29.37 35.70
C LEU A 407 -1.73 -29.52 37.24
N GLU A 408 -2.68 -28.94 37.98
CA GLU A 408 -2.74 -29.07 39.43
C GLU A 408 -2.92 -30.53 39.82
N GLY A 409 -2.04 -31.04 40.70
CA GLY A 409 -2.01 -32.43 41.09
C GLY A 409 -0.74 -33.19 40.72
N SER A 410 0.16 -32.63 39.88
CA SER A 410 1.48 -33.19 39.63
C SER A 410 2.32 -33.07 40.88
N ARG A 411 2.84 -34.20 41.37
CA ARG A 411 3.68 -34.25 42.59
C ARG A 411 4.93 -33.36 42.43
N PRO A 412 5.25 -32.52 43.45
CA PRO A 412 6.51 -31.78 43.43
C PRO A 412 7.69 -32.79 43.42
N GLY A 413 8.43 -32.85 42.33
CA GLY A 413 9.55 -33.76 42.17
C GLY A 413 9.51 -34.67 40.94
N ASP A 414 8.37 -34.76 40.25
CA ASP A 414 8.19 -35.59 39.06
C ASP A 414 8.84 -35.02 37.77
N GLY A 415 9.98 -34.37 37.86
CA GLY A 415 10.99 -34.15 36.78
C GLY A 415 10.58 -33.58 35.41
N GLY A 416 9.35 -33.15 35.17
CA GLY A 416 8.95 -32.57 33.87
C GLY A 416 8.59 -31.08 33.96
N PHE A 417 9.16 -30.28 33.07
CA PHE A 417 9.00 -28.85 33.02
C PHE A 417 7.79 -28.39 32.21
N GLY A 418 6.97 -29.32 31.70
CA GLY A 418 5.81 -28.98 30.87
C GLY A 418 6.17 -28.53 29.43
N LEU A 419 7.34 -28.92 28.95
CA LEU A 419 7.81 -28.58 27.59
C LEU A 419 7.59 -29.73 26.58
N GLY A 420 7.56 -30.98 27.00
CA GLY A 420 7.56 -32.13 26.08
C GLY A 420 6.42 -32.17 25.08
N LEU A 421 5.18 -31.94 25.51
CA LEU A 421 4.03 -31.93 24.60
C LEU A 421 4.03 -30.70 23.66
N SER A 422 4.52 -29.56 24.09
CA SER A 422 4.66 -28.37 23.23
C SER A 422 5.74 -28.58 22.15
N ILE A 423 6.85 -29.22 22.49
CA ILE A 423 7.90 -29.63 21.54
C ILE A 423 7.32 -30.65 20.53
N ALA A 424 6.58 -31.65 21.00
CA ALA A 424 5.94 -32.63 20.14
C ALA A 424 4.97 -31.99 19.14
N ARG A 425 4.11 -31.05 19.61
CA ARG A 425 3.17 -30.33 18.74
C ARG A 425 3.88 -29.51 17.69
N ASN A 426 4.90 -28.78 18.05
CA ASN A 426 5.67 -27.95 17.13
C ASN A 426 6.38 -28.85 16.06
N ALA A 427 7.00 -29.95 16.50
CA ALA A 427 7.68 -30.89 15.60
C ALA A 427 6.72 -31.53 14.57
N VAL A 428 5.50 -31.88 14.97
CA VAL A 428 4.47 -32.43 14.09
C VAL A 428 3.93 -31.36 13.13
N GLN A 429 3.60 -30.16 13.62
CA GLN A 429 3.07 -29.08 12.79
C GLN A 429 4.06 -28.63 11.71
N ARG A 430 5.35 -28.61 11.99
CA ARG A 430 6.39 -28.27 11.01
C ARG A 430 6.51 -29.27 9.86
N GLN A 431 6.03 -30.46 10.05
CA GLN A 431 5.97 -31.51 9.02
C GLN A 431 4.62 -31.55 8.29
N GLY A 432 3.77 -30.52 8.48
CA GLY A 432 2.44 -30.43 7.87
C GLY A 432 1.40 -31.31 8.56
N GLY A 433 1.73 -31.89 9.72
CA GLY A 433 0.81 -32.69 10.52
C GLY A 433 0.02 -31.87 11.54
N THR A 434 -0.86 -32.54 12.26
CA THR A 434 -1.62 -31.98 13.40
C THR A 434 -1.50 -32.87 14.61
N LEU A 435 -1.49 -32.29 15.82
CA LEU A 435 -1.44 -32.99 17.11
C LEU A 435 -2.49 -32.43 18.03
N TRP A 436 -3.30 -33.32 18.64
CA TRP A 436 -4.33 -32.99 19.63
C TRP A 436 -4.52 -34.11 20.67
N ALA A 437 -5.25 -33.84 21.73
CA ALA A 437 -5.51 -34.83 22.77
C ALA A 437 -7.02 -34.99 23.00
N GLN A 438 -7.42 -36.17 23.41
CA GLN A 438 -8.77 -36.53 23.83
C GLN A 438 -8.75 -37.44 25.04
N ASN A 439 -9.75 -37.35 25.91
CA ASN A 439 -9.93 -38.38 26.95
C ASN A 439 -10.52 -39.66 26.38
N SER A 440 -10.01 -40.76 26.81
CA SER A 440 -10.54 -42.11 26.54
C SER A 440 -11.11 -42.72 27.84
N ALA A 441 -11.78 -43.85 27.71
CA ALA A 441 -12.27 -44.56 28.87
C ALA A 441 -11.16 -45.07 29.83
N GLN A 442 -9.91 -45.10 29.37
CA GLN A 442 -8.75 -45.66 30.10
C GLN A 442 -7.77 -44.59 30.55
N GLY A 443 -7.75 -43.43 29.90
CA GLY A 443 -6.77 -42.37 30.15
C GLY A 443 -6.76 -41.30 29.07
N LEU A 444 -5.60 -40.67 28.87
CA LEU A 444 -5.39 -39.67 27.81
C LEU A 444 -4.97 -40.35 26.50
N CYS A 445 -5.54 -39.92 25.41
CA CYS A 445 -5.19 -40.33 24.06
C CYS A 445 -4.65 -39.12 23.31
N VAL A 446 -3.37 -39.17 22.87
CA VAL A 446 -2.73 -38.13 22.06
C VAL A 446 -2.74 -38.59 20.61
N HIS A 447 -3.38 -37.81 19.77
CA HIS A 447 -3.60 -38.07 18.35
C HIS A 447 -2.66 -37.27 17.48
N LEU A 448 -2.10 -37.93 16.44
CA LEU A 448 -1.28 -37.33 15.41
C LEU A 448 -1.90 -37.61 14.05
N ARG A 449 -1.94 -36.62 13.18
CA ARG A 449 -2.23 -36.80 11.76
C ARG A 449 -1.01 -36.40 10.97
N LEU A 450 -0.50 -37.29 10.14
CA LEU A 450 0.71 -37.10 9.35
C LEU A 450 0.48 -37.48 7.90
N PRO A 451 1.08 -36.76 6.91
CA PRO A 451 0.96 -37.12 5.51
C PRO A 451 1.54 -38.52 5.25
N ALA A 452 0.77 -39.38 4.58
CA ALA A 452 1.24 -40.66 4.12
C ALA A 452 2.28 -40.49 2.99
N ARG A 453 3.10 -41.49 2.85
CA ARG A 453 4.07 -41.57 1.75
C ARG A 453 3.38 -41.68 0.41
#